data_a3f447c33dacd080f0269e7bd626ed9b
#
_entry.id   a3f447c33dacd080f0269e7bd626ed9b
#
_cell.length_a   1.000
_cell.length_b   1.000
_cell.length_c   1.000
_cell.angle_alpha   90.00
_cell.angle_beta   90.00
_cell.angle_gamma   90.00
#
_symmetry.space_group_name_H-M   'P 1'
#
loop_
_entity.id
_entity.type
_entity.pdbx_description
1 polymer ?
#
loop_
_entity_poly.entity_id
_entity_poly.type
_entity_poly.pdbx_seq_one_letter_code
_entity_poly.pdbx_strand_id
1 'polypeptide(L)'
;MSPRRRLTATEVDLAVLRQRALLVGTGIGTRDAESAQASLDELALLVDTAGADPVERVLQRRDTPDPATYIGSGKAQELQELADALDIDLVVFDDELTPAQQRNLERLFKVDVVDRVALILDIFAQHARSQEGMVQVELAQLRYRLPRALPLSRQERAGNDAHRW
;
A
#
# COMPACT_ATOMS: atom_id res chain seq x y z
N MET A 1 11.58 -5.21 -16.66
CA MET A 1 11.14 -6.12 -15.60
C MET A 1 12.38 -6.70 -14.93
N SER A 2 12.76 -6.18 -13.79
CA SER A 2 13.92 -6.69 -13.08
C SER A 2 13.63 -8.10 -12.57
N PRO A 3 14.47 -9.10 -12.84
CA PRO A 3 14.23 -10.44 -12.34
C PRO A 3 14.29 -10.42 -10.82
N ARG A 4 13.21 -10.82 -10.17
CA ARG A 4 13.21 -11.11 -8.74
C ARG A 4 14.23 -12.22 -8.49
N ARG A 5 15.42 -11.87 -8.03
CA ARG A 5 16.37 -12.86 -7.54
C ARG A 5 15.78 -13.50 -6.29
N ARG A 6 15.32 -14.72 -6.42
CA ARG A 6 15.08 -15.57 -5.26
C ARG A 6 16.45 -15.89 -4.66
N LEU A 7 16.67 -15.41 -3.45
CA LEU A 7 17.83 -15.80 -2.69
C LEU A 7 17.73 -17.29 -2.38
N THR A 8 18.56 -18.09 -2.99
CA THR A 8 18.77 -19.48 -2.57
C THR A 8 19.66 -19.47 -1.32
N ALA A 9 19.33 -20.30 -0.35
CA ALA A 9 19.81 -20.29 1.02
C ALA A 9 21.31 -20.59 1.22
N THR A 10 22.15 -20.45 0.22
CA THR A 10 23.56 -20.86 0.29
C THR A 10 24.57 -19.71 0.29
N GLU A 11 24.14 -18.49 0.06
CA GLU A 11 24.99 -17.33 0.27
C GLU A 11 24.17 -16.27 1.00
N VAL A 12 24.48 -16.11 2.26
CA VAL A 12 23.97 -15.04 3.07
C VAL A 12 24.69 -13.78 2.65
N ASP A 13 24.40 -13.30 1.48
CA ASP A 13 24.62 -11.91 1.17
C ASP A 13 23.51 -11.13 1.86
N LEU A 14 23.82 -10.60 3.04
CA LEU A 14 22.94 -9.85 3.93
C LEU A 14 22.59 -8.46 3.36
N ALA A 15 22.86 -8.18 2.12
CA ALA A 15 22.24 -7.09 1.40
C ALA A 15 20.78 -7.45 1.14
N VAL A 16 19.95 -7.32 2.16
CA VAL A 16 18.51 -7.32 2.00
C VAL A 16 18.19 -6.22 1.00
N LEU A 17 17.85 -6.60 -0.23
CA LEU A 17 17.37 -5.67 -1.24
C LEU A 17 16.04 -5.10 -0.74
N ARG A 18 16.11 -3.88 -0.22
CA ARG A 18 14.93 -3.17 0.25
C ARG A 18 14.01 -2.90 -0.93
N GLN A 19 12.71 -3.10 -0.73
CA GLN A 19 11.70 -2.75 -1.73
C GLN A 19 11.74 -1.24 -1.97
N ARG A 20 11.68 -0.86 -3.23
CA ARG A 20 11.61 0.55 -3.65
C ARG A 20 10.17 1.01 -3.59
N ALA A 21 9.88 1.98 -2.76
CA ALA A 21 8.52 2.44 -2.49
C ALA A 21 8.24 3.82 -3.11
N LEU A 22 7.08 3.94 -3.75
CA LEU A 22 6.46 5.19 -4.14
C LEU A 22 5.38 5.54 -3.09
N LEU A 23 5.48 6.71 -2.49
CA LEU A 23 4.55 7.19 -1.48
C LEU A 23 3.55 8.16 -2.11
N VAL A 24 2.27 7.95 -1.84
CA VAL A 24 1.18 8.76 -2.38
C VAL A 24 0.34 9.33 -1.24
N GLY A 25 0.25 10.63 -1.18
CA GLY A 25 -0.60 11.37 -0.25
C GLY A 25 -1.61 12.24 -0.99
N THR A 26 -2.78 12.45 -0.42
CA THR A 26 -3.82 13.32 -0.97
C THR A 26 -4.14 14.49 -0.05
N GLY A 27 -3.87 14.35 1.23
CA GLY A 27 -4.25 15.34 2.23
C GLY A 27 -5.75 15.45 2.46
N ILE A 28 -6.53 14.44 2.09
CA ILE A 28 -7.94 14.36 2.43
C ILE A 28 -8.09 14.40 3.95
N GLY A 29 -8.93 15.31 4.45
CA GLY A 29 -9.07 15.52 5.89
C GLY A 29 -8.04 16.45 6.53
N THR A 30 -7.01 16.88 5.80
CA THR A 30 -6.09 17.93 6.26
C THR A 30 -6.52 19.31 5.76
N ARG A 31 -6.29 20.33 6.56
CA ARG A 31 -6.75 21.70 6.23
C ARG A 31 -5.88 22.43 5.23
N ASP A 32 -4.60 22.07 5.19
CA ASP A 32 -3.61 22.79 4.40
C ASP A 32 -2.57 21.85 3.79
N ALA A 33 -1.85 22.34 2.80
CA ALA A 33 -0.82 21.60 2.09
C ALA A 33 0.39 21.27 2.99
N GLU A 34 0.70 22.11 3.96
CA GLU A 34 1.81 21.89 4.88
C GLU A 34 1.55 20.67 5.78
N SER A 35 0.34 20.57 6.34
CA SER A 35 -0.08 19.40 7.13
C SER A 35 -0.10 18.11 6.29
N ALA A 36 -0.55 18.19 5.04
CA ALA A 36 -0.54 17.07 4.12
C ALA A 36 0.89 16.63 3.78
N GLN A 37 1.79 17.57 3.57
CA GLN A 37 3.21 17.28 3.34
C GLN A 37 3.87 16.66 4.58
N ALA A 38 3.58 17.18 5.77
CA ALA A 38 4.09 16.64 7.02
C ALA A 38 3.63 15.19 7.25
N SER A 39 2.39 14.88 6.92
CA SER A 39 1.87 13.51 6.98
C SER A 39 2.61 12.57 6.02
N LEU A 40 2.89 13.04 4.81
CA LEU A 40 3.63 12.27 3.81
C LEU A 40 5.11 12.07 4.23
N ASP A 41 5.72 13.05 4.86
CA ASP A 41 7.07 12.95 5.41
C ASP A 41 7.13 11.93 6.56
N GLU A 42 6.12 11.92 7.43
CA GLU A 42 5.97 10.90 8.47
C GLU A 42 5.80 9.49 7.85
N LEU A 43 5.00 9.36 6.80
CA LEU A 43 4.84 8.11 6.09
C LEU A 43 6.19 7.59 5.55
N ALA A 44 7.05 8.45 5.06
CA ALA A 44 8.37 8.07 4.60
C ALA A 44 9.23 7.49 5.72
N LEU A 45 9.16 8.04 6.93
CA LEU A 45 9.83 7.48 8.11
C LEU A 45 9.26 6.11 8.50
N LEU A 46 7.96 5.94 8.39
CA LEU A 46 7.31 4.63 8.65
C LEU A 46 7.71 3.58 7.61
N VAL A 47 7.80 3.95 6.36
CA VAL A 47 8.28 3.07 5.27
C VAL A 47 9.71 2.62 5.52
N ASP A 48 10.59 3.53 5.89
CA ASP A 48 11.97 3.21 6.26
C ASP A 48 12.03 2.28 7.47
N THR A 49 11.26 2.57 8.50
CA THR A 49 11.15 1.73 9.71
C THR A 49 10.65 0.31 9.39
N ALA A 50 9.72 0.17 8.45
CA ALA A 50 9.20 -1.11 7.99
C ALA A 50 10.20 -1.91 7.13
N GLY A 51 11.31 -1.30 6.70
CA GLY A 51 12.36 -1.93 5.93
C GLY A 51 12.28 -1.73 4.42
N ALA A 52 11.46 -0.80 3.93
CA ALA A 52 11.42 -0.39 2.54
C ALA A 52 12.12 0.95 2.32
N ASP A 53 12.51 1.23 1.09
CA ASP A 53 13.18 2.46 0.71
C ASP A 53 12.18 3.47 0.11
N PRO A 54 11.94 4.62 0.76
CA PRO A 54 11.05 5.66 0.22
C PRO A 54 11.74 6.43 -0.92
N VAL A 55 11.60 5.95 -2.14
CA VAL A 55 12.29 6.48 -3.31
C VAL A 55 11.70 7.80 -3.78
N GLU A 56 10.38 7.90 -3.83
CA GLU A 56 9.66 9.07 -4.33
C GLU A 56 8.39 9.32 -3.53
N ARG A 57 8.01 10.58 -3.43
CA ARG A 57 6.79 11.04 -2.74
C ARG A 57 5.98 11.90 -3.68
N VAL A 58 4.68 11.63 -3.77
CA VAL A 58 3.74 12.41 -4.56
C VAL A 58 2.61 12.87 -3.68
N LEU A 59 2.40 14.16 -3.61
CA LEU A 59 1.25 14.79 -2.95
C LEU A 59 0.29 15.29 -4.01
N GLN A 60 -0.91 14.70 -4.05
CA GLN A 60 -2.01 15.19 -4.86
C GLN A 60 -3.16 15.62 -3.98
N ARG A 61 -3.40 16.91 -3.90
CA ARG A 61 -4.53 17.44 -3.13
C ARG A 61 -5.86 17.04 -3.76
N ARG A 62 -6.74 16.47 -2.95
CA ARG A 62 -8.11 16.13 -3.31
C ARG A 62 -9.05 16.45 -2.16
N ASP A 63 -10.29 16.80 -2.50
CA ASP A 63 -11.33 17.04 -1.49
C ASP A 63 -12.03 15.74 -1.09
N THR A 64 -12.20 14.84 -2.05
CA THR A 64 -12.85 13.54 -1.85
C THR A 64 -12.09 12.42 -2.55
N PRO A 65 -12.11 11.19 -1.99
CA PRO A 65 -11.49 10.06 -2.67
C PRO A 65 -12.31 9.61 -3.87
N ASP A 66 -11.62 9.12 -4.91
CA ASP A 66 -12.27 8.40 -5.99
C ASP A 66 -12.71 7.01 -5.49
N PRO A 67 -13.95 6.57 -5.75
CA PRO A 67 -14.43 5.28 -5.26
C PRO A 67 -13.68 4.07 -5.80
N ALA A 68 -13.12 4.16 -7.01
CA ALA A 68 -12.46 3.05 -7.68
C ALA A 68 -10.94 3.01 -7.42
N THR A 69 -10.27 4.16 -7.47
CA THR A 69 -8.80 4.25 -7.44
C THR A 69 -8.25 5.21 -6.39
N TYR A 70 -9.08 5.78 -5.55
CA TYR A 70 -8.74 6.76 -4.52
C TYR A 70 -8.26 8.12 -5.07
N ILE A 71 -7.35 8.11 -6.04
CA ILE A 71 -6.73 9.30 -6.65
C ILE A 71 -7.31 9.67 -8.03
N GLY A 72 -8.26 8.91 -8.52
CA GLY A 72 -8.78 9.06 -9.88
C GLY A 72 -7.94 8.33 -10.93
N SER A 73 -8.60 7.89 -12.01
CA SER A 73 -7.98 7.03 -13.02
C SER A 73 -6.84 7.70 -13.78
N GLY A 74 -6.99 8.98 -14.11
CA GLY A 74 -5.96 9.74 -14.83
C GLY A 74 -4.67 9.88 -14.02
N LYS A 75 -4.78 10.23 -12.75
CA LYS A 75 -3.62 10.34 -11.85
C LYS A 75 -3.01 8.97 -11.55
N ALA A 76 -3.84 7.95 -11.37
CA ALA A 76 -3.36 6.59 -11.17
C ALA A 76 -2.52 6.10 -12.34
N GLN A 77 -2.92 6.40 -13.59
CA GLN A 77 -2.16 6.07 -14.78
C GLN A 77 -0.85 6.86 -14.86
N GLU A 78 -0.87 8.15 -14.54
CA GLU A 78 0.33 8.98 -14.47
C GLU A 78 1.35 8.44 -13.44
N LEU A 79 0.87 8.04 -12.28
CA LEU A 79 1.72 7.45 -11.23
C LEU A 79 2.22 6.05 -11.60
N GLN A 80 1.46 5.29 -12.37
CA GLN A 80 1.91 4.00 -12.90
C GLN A 80 3.12 4.18 -13.83
N GLU A 81 3.09 5.17 -14.70
CA GLU A 81 4.23 5.50 -15.58
C GLU A 81 5.45 5.92 -14.76
N LEU A 82 5.25 6.72 -13.72
CA LEU A 82 6.33 7.11 -12.79
C LEU A 82 6.90 5.90 -12.04
N ALA A 83 6.05 5.01 -11.57
CA ALA A 83 6.47 3.79 -10.88
C ALA A 83 7.30 2.88 -11.78
N ASP A 84 6.92 2.74 -13.04
CA ASP A 84 7.70 1.98 -14.03
C ASP A 84 9.07 2.64 -14.28
N ALA A 85 9.11 3.94 -14.44
CA ALA A 85 10.35 4.70 -14.71
C ALA A 85 11.34 4.64 -13.55
N LEU A 86 10.85 4.54 -12.31
CA LEU A 86 11.67 4.48 -11.09
C LEU A 86 11.92 3.06 -10.57
N ASP A 87 11.49 2.03 -11.28
CA ASP A 87 11.58 0.62 -10.84
C ASP A 87 10.98 0.40 -9.44
N ILE A 88 9.79 0.91 -9.22
CA ILE A 88 9.07 0.80 -7.95
C ILE A 88 8.56 -0.63 -7.75
N ASP A 89 8.76 -1.16 -6.54
CA ASP A 89 8.30 -2.49 -6.13
C ASP A 89 7.03 -2.44 -5.29
N LEU A 90 6.77 -1.30 -4.66
CA LEU A 90 5.70 -1.11 -3.69
C LEU A 90 5.14 0.31 -3.78
N VAL A 91 3.82 0.44 -3.82
CA VAL A 91 3.14 1.74 -3.69
C VAL A 91 2.48 1.83 -2.33
N VAL A 92 2.75 2.90 -1.61
CA VAL A 92 2.23 3.13 -0.26
C VAL A 92 1.35 4.37 -0.24
N PHE A 93 0.08 4.20 0.11
CA PHE A 93 -0.86 5.29 0.28
C PHE A 93 -0.90 5.78 1.72
N ASP A 94 -0.92 7.08 1.90
CA ASP A 94 -0.97 7.69 3.24
C ASP A 94 -2.33 7.50 3.93
N ASP A 95 -3.39 7.36 3.14
CA ASP A 95 -4.75 7.14 3.63
C ASP A 95 -5.18 5.67 3.50
N GLU A 96 -6.16 5.27 4.30
CA GLU A 96 -6.73 3.94 4.23
C GLU A 96 -7.48 3.72 2.90
N LEU A 97 -7.18 2.60 2.25
CA LEU A 97 -7.84 2.19 1.02
C LEU A 97 -8.95 1.18 1.33
N THR A 98 -10.05 1.25 0.59
CA THR A 98 -11.01 0.15 0.58
C THR A 98 -10.41 -1.08 -0.11
N PRO A 99 -10.90 -2.29 0.16
CA PRO A 99 -10.44 -3.49 -0.55
C PRO A 99 -10.56 -3.39 -2.07
N ALA A 100 -11.63 -2.77 -2.57
CA ALA A 100 -11.83 -2.56 -4.00
C ALA A 100 -10.81 -1.58 -4.60
N GLN A 101 -10.56 -0.45 -3.94
CA GLN A 101 -9.54 0.52 -4.35
C GLN A 101 -8.15 -0.13 -4.39
N GLN A 102 -7.79 -0.88 -3.37
CA GLN A 102 -6.50 -1.56 -3.32
C GLN A 102 -6.34 -2.55 -4.48
N ARG A 103 -7.32 -3.38 -4.75
CA ARG A 103 -7.29 -4.33 -5.88
C ARG A 103 -7.20 -3.64 -7.23
N ASN A 104 -7.96 -2.57 -7.44
CA ASN A 104 -7.92 -1.81 -8.69
C ASN A 104 -6.54 -1.17 -8.90
N LEU A 105 -5.95 -0.62 -7.85
CA LEU A 105 -4.62 -0.03 -7.91
C LEU A 105 -3.53 -1.08 -8.15
N GLU A 106 -3.62 -2.24 -7.52
CA GLU A 106 -2.67 -3.36 -7.76
C GLU A 106 -2.72 -3.85 -9.21
N ARG A 107 -3.91 -3.94 -9.79
CA ARG A 107 -4.05 -4.29 -11.22
C ARG A 107 -3.42 -3.25 -12.13
N LEU A 108 -3.56 -1.98 -11.79
CA LEU A 108 -3.03 -0.87 -12.57
C LEU A 108 -1.51 -0.77 -12.44
N PHE A 109 -0.99 -0.75 -11.22
CA PHE A 109 0.44 -0.63 -10.95
C PHE A 109 1.24 -1.89 -11.23
N LYS A 110 0.60 -3.05 -11.16
CA LYS A 110 1.23 -4.39 -11.26
C LYS A 110 2.34 -4.62 -10.23
N VAL A 111 2.25 -3.94 -9.11
CA VAL A 111 3.08 -4.12 -7.92
C VAL A 111 2.19 -4.12 -6.68
N ASP A 112 2.74 -4.49 -5.55
CA ASP A 112 2.00 -4.48 -4.29
C ASP A 112 1.59 -3.05 -3.93
N VAL A 113 0.36 -2.89 -3.47
CA VAL A 113 -0.19 -1.63 -2.97
C VAL A 113 -0.63 -1.84 -1.53
N VAL A 114 -0.13 -1.00 -0.66
CA VAL A 114 -0.49 -0.99 0.76
C VAL A 114 -0.88 0.42 1.19
N ASP A 115 -1.51 0.53 2.33
CA ASP A 115 -1.83 1.81 2.95
C ASP A 115 -1.14 1.97 4.31
N ARG A 116 -1.30 3.12 4.93
CA ARG A 116 -0.70 3.43 6.23
C ARG A 116 -1.09 2.39 7.30
N VAL A 117 -2.31 1.91 7.31
CA VAL A 117 -2.78 0.90 8.29
C VAL A 117 -2.01 -0.40 8.16
N ALA A 118 -1.88 -0.92 6.94
CA ALA A 118 -1.10 -2.14 6.68
C ALA A 118 0.36 -1.98 7.08
N LEU A 119 0.94 -0.82 6.78
CA LEU A 119 2.33 -0.50 7.13
C LEU A 119 2.55 -0.48 8.64
N ILE A 120 1.68 0.18 9.39
CA ILE A 120 1.75 0.24 10.85
C ILE A 120 1.58 -1.16 11.47
N LEU A 121 0.67 -1.97 10.95
CA LEU A 121 0.48 -3.35 11.40
C LEU A 121 1.74 -4.19 11.15
N ASP A 122 2.40 -4.01 10.02
CA ASP A 122 3.67 -4.67 9.73
C ASP A 122 4.77 -4.26 10.71
N ILE A 123 4.88 -2.98 11.03
CA ILE A 123 5.85 -2.49 12.02
C ILE A 123 5.58 -3.11 13.40
N PHE A 124 4.34 -3.15 13.84
CA PHE A 124 3.98 -3.81 15.09
C PHE A 124 4.31 -5.31 15.08
N ALA A 125 4.05 -5.99 13.97
CA ALA A 125 4.39 -7.41 13.83
C ALA A 125 5.91 -7.66 13.95
N GLN A 126 6.74 -6.79 13.41
CA GLN A 126 8.20 -6.87 13.51
C GLN A 126 8.72 -6.65 14.94
N HIS A 127 8.01 -5.87 15.76
CA HIS A 127 8.42 -5.45 17.10
C HIS A 127 7.68 -6.17 18.24
N ALA A 128 6.68 -6.99 17.95
CA ALA A 128 5.97 -7.76 18.97
C ALA A 128 6.90 -8.81 19.60
N ARG A 129 7.09 -8.77 20.91
CA ARG A 129 8.02 -9.65 21.65
C ARG A 129 7.33 -10.63 22.59
N SER A 130 6.18 -10.27 23.15
CA SER A 130 5.38 -11.17 23.98
C SER A 130 4.49 -12.04 23.11
N GLN A 131 4.18 -13.24 23.60
CA GLN A 131 3.27 -14.14 22.87
C GLN A 131 1.87 -13.55 22.76
N GLU A 132 1.39 -12.89 23.80
CA GLU A 132 0.13 -12.16 23.78
C GLU A 132 0.15 -11.01 22.75
N GLY A 133 1.21 -10.22 22.72
CA GLY A 133 1.39 -9.15 21.75
C GLY A 133 1.43 -9.68 20.31
N MET A 134 2.13 -10.78 20.04
CA MET A 134 2.17 -11.43 18.74
C MET A 134 0.77 -11.89 18.29
N VAL A 135 -0.01 -12.50 19.18
CA VAL A 135 -1.37 -12.94 18.87
C VAL A 135 -2.29 -11.76 18.58
N GLN A 136 -2.19 -10.68 19.34
CA GLN A 136 -3.00 -9.48 19.14
C GLN A 136 -2.69 -8.81 17.79
N VAL A 137 -1.43 -8.69 17.42
CA VAL A 137 -1.01 -8.14 16.14
C VAL A 137 -1.45 -9.04 14.99
N GLU A 138 -1.28 -10.35 15.11
CA GLU A 138 -1.72 -11.31 14.09
C GLU A 138 -3.23 -11.22 13.87
N LEU A 139 -4.01 -11.13 14.95
CA LEU A 139 -5.46 -10.95 14.85
C LEU A 139 -5.83 -9.65 14.14
N ALA A 140 -5.17 -8.55 14.45
CA ALA A 140 -5.38 -7.25 13.79
C ALA A 140 -5.02 -7.32 12.30
N GLN A 141 -3.91 -7.96 11.96
CA GLN A 141 -3.51 -8.18 10.56
C GLN A 141 -4.51 -9.05 9.81
N LEU A 142 -5.02 -10.11 10.40
CA LEU A 142 -6.03 -10.97 9.79
C LEU A 142 -7.34 -10.22 9.54
N ARG A 143 -7.80 -9.43 10.49
CA ARG A 143 -9.00 -8.60 10.33
C ARG A 143 -8.87 -7.58 9.20
N TYR A 144 -7.67 -7.05 9.01
CA TYR A 144 -7.39 -6.11 7.93
C TYR A 144 -7.20 -6.81 6.57
N ARG A 145 -6.44 -7.90 6.53
CA ARG A 145 -6.06 -8.59 5.29
C ARG A 145 -7.19 -9.45 4.72
N LEU A 146 -8.03 -10.04 5.56
CA LEU A 146 -9.03 -11.01 5.11
C LEU A 146 -10.00 -10.45 4.07
N PRO A 147 -10.62 -9.26 4.25
CA PRO A 147 -11.47 -8.67 3.22
C PRO A 147 -10.72 -8.33 1.92
N ARG A 148 -9.41 -8.14 2.00
CA ARG A 148 -8.53 -7.76 0.88
C ARG A 148 -7.96 -8.94 0.12
N ALA A 149 -7.80 -10.07 0.78
CA ALA A 149 -7.23 -11.29 0.23
C ALA A 149 -8.26 -12.18 -0.50
N LEU A 150 -9.56 -12.06 -0.15
CA LEU A 150 -10.60 -12.89 -0.74
C LEU A 150 -10.89 -12.40 -2.17
N PRO A 151 -10.73 -13.27 -3.18
CA PRO A 151 -11.17 -12.95 -4.53
C PRO A 151 -12.70 -12.87 -4.52
N LEU A 152 -13.27 -11.68 -4.62
CA LEU A 152 -14.69 -11.40 -4.65
C LEU A 152 -15.44 -11.88 -3.40
N SER A 153 -15.78 -10.96 -2.54
CA SER A 153 -16.75 -11.22 -1.48
C SER A 153 -18.07 -11.70 -2.09
N ARG A 154 -18.87 -12.40 -1.31
CA ARG A 154 -20.23 -12.81 -1.74
C ARG A 154 -21.05 -11.63 -2.25
N GLN A 155 -20.84 -10.44 -1.72
CA GLN A 155 -21.51 -9.21 -2.15
C GLN A 155 -21.06 -8.73 -3.53
N GLU A 156 -19.79 -8.87 -3.86
CA GLU A 156 -19.26 -8.52 -5.18
C GLU A 156 -19.73 -9.50 -6.26
N ARG A 157 -19.91 -10.78 -5.91
CA ARG A 157 -20.50 -11.79 -6.81
C ARG A 157 -21.99 -11.51 -7.07
N ALA A 158 -22.74 -11.18 -6.03
CA ALA A 158 -24.16 -10.83 -6.16
C ALA A 158 -24.37 -9.53 -6.97
N GLY A 159 -23.47 -8.54 -6.81
CA GLY A 159 -23.51 -7.30 -7.59
C GLY A 159 -23.18 -7.50 -9.07
N ASN A 160 -22.30 -8.46 -9.38
CA ASN A 160 -21.90 -8.76 -10.76
C ASN A 160 -22.97 -9.59 -11.49
N ASP A 161 -23.71 -10.41 -10.78
CA ASP A 161 -24.83 -11.18 -11.34
C ASP A 161 -26.07 -10.32 -11.60
N ALA A 162 -26.24 -9.22 -10.86
CA ALA A 162 -27.33 -8.27 -11.06
C ALA A 162 -27.20 -7.42 -12.35
N HIS A 163 -26.03 -7.40 -12.98
CA HIS A 163 -25.77 -6.67 -14.22
C HIS A 163 -25.76 -7.57 -15.47
N ARG A 164 -26.19 -8.81 -15.34
CA ARG A 164 -26.20 -9.79 -16.42
C ARG A 164 -27.60 -10.00 -17.07
N TRP A 165 -28.53 -9.05 -16.90
CA TRP A 165 -29.85 -9.09 -17.52
C TRP A 165 -30.03 -7.93 -18.47
#